data_a1f7b93cce37082405e81b386ce1a0de
#
_entry.id   a1f7b93cce37082405e81b386ce1a0de
#
_cell.length_a   1.000
_cell.length_b   1.000
_cell.length_c   1.000
_cell.angle_alpha   90.00
_cell.angle_beta   90.00
_cell.angle_gamma   90.00
#
_symmetry.space_group_name_H-M   'P 1'
#
loop_
_entity.id
_entity.type
_entity.pdbx_description
1 polymer ?
#
loop_
_entity_poly.entity_id
_entity_poly.type
_entity_poly.pdbx_seq_one_letter_code
_entity_poly.pdbx_strand_id
1 'polypeptide(L)'
;FRDEVLPYYAGDDESARQFAANDFKYWELMRRSCERGLKVFDYGRSKVGTGPYSFKKNWGFEPQQLHYEYCLYKRDSIPQNNPSNAKYKLFIEAWRRMPIGLANFLGPHIVRNLG
;
A
#
# COMPACT_ATOMS: atom_id res chain seq x y z
N PHE A 1 9.39 -0.39 14.64
CA PHE A 1 10.61 0.34 15.09
C PHE A 1 10.28 1.09 16.40
N ARG A 2 11.04 0.87 17.47
CA ARG A 2 10.72 1.36 18.82
C ARG A 2 9.33 0.88 19.27
N ASP A 3 8.42 1.79 19.63
CA ASP A 3 7.07 1.51 20.12
C ASP A 3 6.00 1.58 19.00
N GLU A 4 6.42 1.59 17.75
CA GLU A 4 5.57 1.80 16.58
C GLU A 4 5.57 0.59 15.65
N VAL A 5 4.40 0.27 15.10
CA VAL A 5 4.23 -0.74 14.05
C VAL A 5 3.60 -0.10 12.81
N LEU A 6 4.22 -0.34 11.67
CA LEU A 6 3.74 0.08 10.35
C LEU A 6 3.61 -1.16 9.44
N PRO A 7 2.40 -1.55 9.03
CA PRO A 7 2.21 -2.57 8.01
C PRO A 7 2.68 -2.04 6.65
N TYR A 8 3.86 -2.44 6.21
CA TYR A 8 4.48 -1.85 5.02
C TYR A 8 3.94 -2.43 3.72
N TYR A 9 3.76 -3.75 3.66
CA TYR A 9 3.19 -4.44 2.51
C TYR A 9 1.99 -5.29 2.93
N ALA A 10 0.97 -5.30 2.10
CA ALA A 10 -0.18 -6.17 2.22
C ALA A 10 -0.59 -6.69 0.84
N GLY A 11 -1.00 -7.94 0.77
CA GLY A 11 -1.56 -8.55 -0.43
C GLY A 11 -2.69 -9.47 -0.01
N ASP A 12 -3.74 -9.51 -0.81
CA ASP A 12 -4.89 -10.38 -0.60
C ASP A 12 -5.27 -11.02 -1.92
N ASP A 13 -5.76 -12.27 -1.85
CA ASP A 13 -6.48 -12.89 -2.94
C ASP A 13 -7.88 -12.30 -3.07
N GLU A 14 -8.40 -12.20 -4.28
CA GLU A 14 -9.72 -11.60 -4.51
C GLU A 14 -10.84 -12.40 -3.82
N SER A 15 -10.70 -13.72 -3.72
CA SER A 15 -11.62 -14.60 -3.02
C SER A 15 -11.69 -14.33 -1.51
N ALA A 16 -10.63 -13.79 -0.93
CA ALA A 16 -10.57 -13.47 0.50
C ALA A 16 -11.48 -12.29 0.90
N ARG A 17 -11.91 -11.48 -0.06
CA ARG A 17 -12.78 -10.30 0.21
C ARG A 17 -14.10 -10.68 0.84
N GLN A 18 -14.71 -11.78 0.41
CA GLN A 18 -15.99 -12.27 0.95
C GLN A 18 -15.93 -12.63 2.44
N PHE A 19 -14.75 -12.87 2.98
CA PHE A 19 -14.53 -13.24 4.38
C PHE A 19 -14.06 -12.06 5.23
N ALA A 20 -14.11 -10.83 4.73
CA ALA A 20 -13.57 -9.65 5.40
C ALA A 20 -12.11 -9.84 5.89
N ALA A 21 -11.32 -10.62 5.14
CA ALA A 21 -9.97 -11.03 5.53
C ALA A 21 -9.04 -9.83 5.74
N ASN A 22 -9.28 -8.73 5.05
CA ASN A 22 -8.49 -7.50 5.23
C ASN A 22 -8.75 -6.86 6.59
N ASP A 23 -10.01 -6.82 7.05
CA ASP A 23 -10.36 -6.31 8.38
C ASP A 23 -9.78 -7.23 9.47
N PHE A 24 -9.94 -8.53 9.33
CA PHE A 24 -9.37 -9.50 10.26
C PHE A 24 -7.85 -9.37 10.37
N LYS A 25 -7.15 -9.21 9.25
CA LYS A 25 -5.69 -9.03 9.21
C LYS A 25 -5.24 -7.80 10.00
N TYR A 26 -5.89 -6.66 9.80
CA TYR A 26 -5.56 -5.43 10.54
C TYR A 26 -5.92 -5.54 12.01
N TRP A 27 -7.09 -6.11 12.33
CA TRP A 27 -7.49 -6.36 13.71
C TRP A 27 -6.50 -7.25 14.46
N GLU A 28 -6.11 -8.37 13.85
CA GLU A 28 -5.17 -9.32 14.46
C GLU A 28 -3.78 -8.70 14.63
N LEU A 29 -3.33 -7.91 13.67
CA LEU A 29 -2.06 -7.22 13.78
C LEU A 29 -2.07 -6.18 14.91
N MET A 30 -3.15 -5.41 15.05
CA MET A 30 -3.32 -4.47 16.17
C MET A 30 -3.36 -5.19 17.51
N ARG A 31 -4.15 -6.29 17.60
CA ARG A 31 -4.23 -7.10 18.81
C ARG A 31 -2.84 -7.56 19.26
N ARG A 32 -2.06 -8.16 18.36
CA ARG A 32 -0.69 -8.60 18.64
C ARG A 32 0.24 -7.44 18.99
N SER A 33 0.04 -6.28 18.41
CA SER A 33 0.81 -5.08 18.71
C SER A 33 0.57 -4.60 20.14
N CYS A 34 -0.70 -4.60 20.57
CA CYS A 34 -1.08 -4.29 21.96
C CYS A 34 -0.47 -5.29 22.94
N GLU A 35 -0.54 -6.59 22.65
CA GLU A 35 0.04 -7.64 23.49
C GLU A 35 1.55 -7.51 23.66
N ARG A 36 2.24 -6.95 22.66
CA ARG A 36 3.67 -6.66 22.70
C ARG A 36 4.00 -5.31 23.35
N GLY A 37 2.99 -4.57 23.82
CA GLY A 37 3.17 -3.27 24.46
C GLY A 37 3.55 -2.14 23.50
N LEU A 38 3.28 -2.28 22.20
CA LEU A 38 3.49 -1.21 21.23
C LEU A 38 2.43 -0.12 21.42
N LYS A 39 2.83 1.13 21.28
CA LYS A 39 1.99 2.29 21.60
C LYS A 39 1.35 2.94 20.39
N VAL A 40 1.96 2.79 19.23
CA VAL A 40 1.52 3.44 18.00
C VAL A 40 1.31 2.40 16.90
N PHE A 41 0.14 2.44 16.27
CA PHE A 41 -0.15 1.68 15.06
C PHE A 41 -0.32 2.66 13.91
N ASP A 42 0.69 2.77 13.05
CA ASP A 42 0.67 3.64 11.88
C ASP A 42 0.05 2.88 10.69
N TYR A 43 -1.05 3.36 10.18
CA TYR A 43 -1.70 2.82 8.98
C TYR A 43 -0.96 3.12 7.68
N GLY A 44 0.10 3.91 7.74
CA GLY A 44 0.85 4.36 6.58
C GLY A 44 0.06 5.31 5.68
N ARG A 45 0.73 5.81 4.67
CA ARG A 45 0.15 6.78 3.74
C ARG A 45 -0.93 6.19 2.85
N SER A 46 -1.91 7.01 2.48
CA SER A 46 -2.91 6.71 1.47
C SER A 46 -3.27 7.96 0.68
N LYS A 47 -3.59 7.81 -0.58
CA LYS A 47 -4.04 8.93 -1.41
C LYS A 47 -5.54 9.13 -1.20
N VAL A 48 -5.95 10.37 -0.97
CA VAL A 48 -7.37 10.76 -0.86
C VAL A 48 -8.16 10.29 -2.09
N GLY A 49 -9.36 9.77 -1.87
CA GLY A 49 -10.24 9.27 -2.94
C GLY A 49 -9.88 7.86 -3.45
N THR A 50 -8.99 7.14 -2.78
CA THR A 50 -8.66 5.75 -3.12
C THR A 50 -9.32 4.74 -2.18
N GLY A 51 -9.46 3.49 -2.62
CA GLY A 51 -10.00 2.40 -1.79
C GLY A 51 -9.24 2.22 -0.46
N PRO A 52 -7.89 2.18 -0.47
CA PRO A 52 -7.11 2.14 0.78
C PRO A 52 -7.37 3.31 1.73
N TYR A 53 -7.62 4.50 1.21
CA TYR A 53 -7.99 5.66 2.04
C TYR A 53 -9.33 5.44 2.72
N SER A 54 -10.36 5.05 1.94
CA SER A 54 -11.71 4.79 2.46
C SER A 54 -11.72 3.66 3.48
N PHE A 55 -10.99 2.58 3.21
CA PHE A 55 -10.84 1.45 4.13
C PHE A 55 -10.30 1.92 5.49
N LYS A 56 -9.20 2.68 5.51
CA LYS A 56 -8.59 3.17 6.75
C LYS A 56 -9.51 4.12 7.52
N LYS A 57 -10.22 5.00 6.81
CA LYS A 57 -11.19 5.91 7.40
C LYS A 57 -12.34 5.17 8.10
N ASN A 58 -12.78 4.02 7.57
CA ASN A 58 -13.85 3.22 8.17
C ASN A 58 -13.49 2.67 9.56
N TRP A 59 -12.20 2.61 9.89
CA TRP A 59 -11.71 2.23 11.23
C TRP A 59 -11.82 3.37 12.25
N GLY A 60 -12.34 4.54 11.86
CA GLY A 60 -12.57 5.67 12.76
C GLY A 60 -11.35 6.57 13.01
N PHE A 61 -10.27 6.40 12.24
CA PHE A 61 -9.07 7.23 12.38
C PHE A 61 -9.17 8.51 11.54
N GLU A 62 -8.67 9.60 12.11
CA GLU A 62 -8.57 10.85 11.38
C GLU A 62 -7.29 10.89 10.55
N PRO A 63 -7.39 11.14 9.24
CA PRO A 63 -6.22 11.25 8.38
C PRO A 63 -5.45 12.54 8.67
N GLN A 64 -4.14 12.43 8.77
CA GLN A 64 -3.24 13.57 8.86
C GLN A 64 -2.66 13.89 7.50
N GLN A 65 -2.68 15.18 7.12
CA GLN A 65 -2.10 15.64 5.87
C GLN A 65 -0.57 15.50 5.92
N LEU A 66 -0.02 14.77 4.95
CA LEU A 66 1.42 14.70 4.76
C LEU A 66 1.87 15.80 3.81
N HIS A 67 2.97 16.48 4.16
CA HIS A 67 3.60 17.49 3.34
C HIS A 67 4.87 16.92 2.71
N TYR A 68 5.01 17.10 1.40
CA TYR A 68 6.18 16.65 0.65
C TYR A 68 6.85 17.84 -0.01
N GLU A 69 8.17 17.91 0.16
CA GLU A 69 9.02 18.83 -0.58
C GLU A 69 9.86 18.06 -1.59
N TYR A 70 10.04 18.63 -2.77
CA TYR A 70 10.81 18.00 -3.85
C TYR A 70 11.95 18.89 -4.27
N CYS A 71 13.18 18.36 -4.24
CA CYS A 71 14.34 19.00 -4.85
C CYS A 71 14.66 18.32 -6.16
N LEU A 72 14.48 19.02 -7.26
CA LEU A 72 14.69 18.47 -8.60
C LEU A 72 16.09 18.85 -9.12
N TYR A 73 16.97 17.85 -9.31
CA TYR A 73 18.35 18.08 -9.78
C TYR A 73 18.51 17.97 -11.30
N LYS A 74 17.74 17.11 -11.95
CA LYS A 74 17.89 16.78 -13.39
C LYS A 74 16.56 16.80 -14.16
N ARG A 75 15.49 17.20 -13.54
CA ARG A 75 14.15 17.23 -14.16
C ARG A 75 13.46 18.54 -13.83
N ASP A 76 12.70 19.05 -14.78
CA ASP A 76 11.95 20.29 -14.62
C ASP A 76 10.55 20.08 -14.05
N SER A 77 10.15 18.83 -13.82
CA SER A 77 8.84 18.47 -13.29
C SER A 77 8.87 17.26 -12.37
N ILE A 78 8.00 17.25 -11.38
CA ILE A 78 7.82 16.13 -10.45
C ILE A 78 7.32 14.89 -11.21
N PRO A 79 7.96 13.72 -11.09
CA PRO A 79 7.51 12.50 -11.73
C PRO A 79 6.09 12.11 -11.30
N GLN A 80 5.20 11.97 -12.25
CA GLN A 80 3.82 11.54 -12.02
C GLN A 80 3.74 10.00 -11.97
N ASN A 81 4.27 9.39 -10.91
CA ASN A 81 4.21 7.93 -10.68
C ASN A 81 2.86 7.53 -10.06
N ASN A 82 1.76 7.92 -10.69
CA ASN A 82 0.43 7.60 -10.19
C ASN A 82 -0.11 6.34 -10.90
N PRO A 83 -0.46 5.27 -10.14
CA PRO A 83 -1.09 4.07 -10.71
C PRO A 83 -2.39 4.35 -11.47
N SER A 84 -3.04 5.48 -11.18
CA SER A 84 -4.26 5.92 -11.88
C SER A 84 -3.99 6.48 -13.28
N ASN A 85 -2.72 6.64 -13.70
CA ASN A 85 -2.37 7.09 -15.03
C ASN A 85 -2.74 6.02 -16.06
N ALA A 86 -3.36 6.44 -17.17
CA ALA A 86 -3.83 5.54 -18.23
C ALA A 86 -2.71 4.62 -18.78
N LYS A 87 -1.46 5.09 -18.81
CA LYS A 87 -0.30 4.29 -19.22
C LYS A 87 -0.05 3.07 -18.34
N TYR A 88 -0.37 3.16 -17.04
CA TYR A 88 -0.18 2.05 -16.10
C TYR A 88 -1.37 1.09 -16.05
N LYS A 89 -2.57 1.52 -16.50
CA LYS A 89 -3.76 0.65 -16.48
C LYS A 89 -3.56 -0.61 -17.32
N LEU A 90 -3.08 -0.47 -18.55
CA LEU A 90 -2.81 -1.62 -19.43
C LEU A 90 -1.75 -2.55 -18.83
N PHE A 91 -0.69 -1.97 -18.26
CA PHE A 91 0.36 -2.76 -17.61
C PHE A 91 -0.18 -3.52 -16.40
N ILE A 92 -0.98 -2.88 -15.55
CA ILE A 92 -1.59 -3.51 -14.37
C ILE A 92 -2.54 -4.63 -14.81
N GLU A 93 -3.31 -4.43 -15.86
CA GLU A 93 -4.23 -5.45 -16.37
C GLU A 93 -3.51 -6.65 -16.98
N ALA A 94 -2.45 -6.42 -17.73
CA ALA A 94 -1.56 -7.47 -18.24
C ALA A 94 -0.90 -8.24 -17.08
N TRP A 95 -0.44 -7.52 -16.05
CA TRP A 95 0.17 -8.11 -14.86
C TRP A 95 -0.80 -9.02 -14.09
N ARG A 96 -2.06 -8.60 -13.93
CA ARG A 96 -3.10 -9.40 -13.26
C ARG A 96 -3.41 -10.73 -13.96
N ARG A 97 -3.25 -10.77 -15.28
CA ARG A 97 -3.50 -11.98 -16.09
C ARG A 97 -2.26 -12.85 -16.23
N MET A 98 -1.13 -12.42 -15.71
CA MET A 98 0.13 -13.13 -15.86
C MET A 98 0.17 -14.36 -14.95
N PRO A 99 0.64 -15.52 -15.43
CA PRO A 99 0.88 -16.69 -14.61
C PRO A 99 1.86 -16.37 -13.46
N ILE A 100 1.58 -16.91 -12.27
CA ILE A 100 2.36 -16.62 -11.05
C ILE A 100 3.85 -16.89 -11.23
N GLY A 101 4.23 -17.98 -11.93
CA GLY A 101 5.63 -18.31 -12.19
C GLY A 101 6.37 -17.21 -12.96
N LEU A 102 5.71 -16.64 -13.98
CA LEU A 102 6.26 -15.53 -14.77
C LEU A 102 6.29 -14.23 -13.98
N ALA A 103 5.24 -13.95 -13.20
CA ALA A 103 5.18 -12.78 -12.32
C ALA A 103 6.28 -12.82 -11.26
N ASN A 104 6.57 -13.97 -10.66
CA ASN A 104 7.65 -14.15 -9.69
C ASN A 104 9.04 -13.99 -10.31
N PHE A 105 9.21 -14.39 -11.57
CA PHE A 105 10.47 -14.20 -12.29
C PHE A 105 10.71 -12.73 -12.66
N LEU A 106 9.70 -12.05 -13.20
CA LEU A 106 9.83 -10.65 -13.66
C LEU A 106 9.73 -9.62 -12.53
N GLY A 107 8.96 -9.92 -11.47
CA GLY A 107 8.67 -9.00 -10.37
C GLY A 107 9.90 -8.35 -9.75
N PRO A 108 10.92 -9.11 -9.32
CA PRO A 108 12.12 -8.55 -8.71
C PRO A 108 12.89 -7.58 -9.61
N HIS A 109 12.89 -7.83 -10.92
CA HIS A 109 13.56 -6.96 -11.89
C HIS A 109 12.81 -5.63 -12.11
N ILE A 110 11.47 -5.68 -12.07
CA ILE A 110 10.63 -4.49 -12.24
C ILE A 110 10.65 -3.63 -10.97
N VAL A 111 10.50 -4.24 -9.80
CA VAL A 111 10.47 -3.52 -8.51
C VAL A 111 11.78 -2.79 -8.24
N ARG A 112 12.91 -3.36 -8.64
CA ARG A 112 14.22 -2.70 -8.49
C ARG A 112 14.29 -1.31 -9.14
N ASN A 113 13.47 -1.06 -10.17
CA ASN A 113 13.44 0.19 -10.92
C ASN A 113 12.28 1.13 -10.49
N LEU A 114 11.46 0.73 -9.51
CA LEU A 114 10.31 1.51 -9.01
C LEU A 114 10.61 2.20 -7.68
N GLY A 115 11.79 2.01 -7.11
CA GLY A 115 12.25 2.61 -5.85
C GLY A 115 12.73 4.05 -6.00
#